data_215f39ff5a8a27a2613aea52f6da5160
#
_entry.id   215f39ff5a8a27a2613aea52f6da5160
#
_cell.length_a   1.000
_cell.length_b   1.000
_cell.length_c   1.000
_cell.angle_alpha   90.00
_cell.angle_beta   90.00
_cell.angle_gamma   90.00
#
_symmetry.space_group_name_H-M   'P 1'
#
loop_
_entity.id
_entity.type
_entity.pdbx_description
1 polymer ?
#
loop_
_entity_poly.entity_id
_entity_poly.type
_entity_poly.pdbx_seq_one_letter_code
_entity_poly.pdbx_strand_id
1 'polypeptide(L)'
;MRILLIMDPGIPVPPVLYGGHERLVYLFAEEYFKLGHEVTLLAGPASGFSGTTITFGKNDLKRTGIQKFKETVFVWKFLLKNRTKFDLIHNFGRLLYLLPALNFRAKKIMTYGRPVSKKGIKIINSLPNRNVVFTACSNYCVSTGNVAGDWKTVYNAIDFGQYNLTENVDDNAPLMFLGRLDKVKGLHTAIEVAKATSSRLWIGGNIPDTPDNYAYYKKEIEPQIDNEQIIYLGSLDDRQKNEYLGQAKALLFPIEWDEPFGIVMIEAMACGTPVIAFKRGSVPEVIEENITGNIVITTDEMINAVTKLKNFNRYKCRQQACERFNADKITDNYLNLYP
;
A
#
# COMPACT_ATOMS: atom_id res chain seq x y z
N MET A 1 1.34 10.97 -23.66
CA MET A 1 2.16 9.76 -23.87
C MET A 1 1.26 8.54 -23.97
N ARG A 2 1.77 7.46 -24.60
CA ARG A 2 1.13 6.14 -24.60
C ARG A 2 1.78 5.30 -23.50
N ILE A 3 1.03 5.00 -22.46
CA ILE A 3 1.52 4.36 -21.22
C ILE A 3 0.95 2.95 -21.11
N LEU A 4 1.81 1.97 -20.83
CA LEU A 4 1.42 0.61 -20.49
C LEU A 4 1.69 0.38 -19.00
N LEU A 5 0.63 0.07 -18.23
CA LEU A 5 0.78 -0.47 -16.87
C LEU A 5 0.67 -2.00 -16.92
N ILE A 6 1.55 -2.68 -16.18
CA ILE A 6 1.54 -4.14 -16.09
C ILE A 6 1.41 -4.55 -14.63
N MET A 7 0.41 -5.40 -14.33
CA MET A 7 0.20 -6.00 -13.00
C MET A 7 0.07 -7.52 -13.10
N ASP A 8 0.49 -8.23 -12.04
CA ASP A 8 0.28 -9.69 -11.94
C ASP A 8 -1.22 -10.03 -11.91
N PRO A 9 -1.67 -11.13 -12.55
CA PRO A 9 -3.09 -11.43 -12.71
C PRO A 9 -3.77 -12.09 -11.51
N GLY A 10 -3.12 -12.17 -10.34
CA GLY A 10 -3.65 -12.91 -9.19
C GLY A 10 -4.87 -12.29 -8.52
N ILE A 11 -4.98 -10.99 -8.58
CA ILE A 11 -6.09 -10.19 -8.04
C ILE A 11 -6.53 -9.20 -9.12
N PRO A 12 -7.83 -8.92 -9.30
CA PRO A 12 -8.29 -7.92 -10.26
C PRO A 12 -7.86 -6.49 -9.87
N VAL A 13 -7.77 -5.62 -10.85
CA VAL A 13 -7.50 -4.18 -10.70
C VAL A 13 -8.74 -3.39 -11.13
N PRO A 14 -9.47 -2.70 -10.21
CA PRO A 14 -9.27 -2.68 -8.77
C PRO A 14 -9.68 -3.99 -8.09
N PRO A 15 -9.18 -4.26 -6.88
CA PRO A 15 -9.60 -5.43 -6.11
C PRO A 15 -10.99 -5.19 -5.48
N VAL A 16 -11.76 -6.25 -5.27
CA VAL A 16 -13.10 -6.16 -4.65
C VAL A 16 -12.98 -5.84 -3.15
N LEU A 17 -12.07 -6.49 -2.42
CA LEU A 17 -11.87 -6.30 -0.98
C LEU A 17 -10.41 -6.00 -0.65
N TYR A 18 -9.57 -7.03 -0.55
CA TYR A 18 -8.16 -6.91 -0.22
C TYR A 18 -7.29 -6.80 -1.48
N GLY A 19 -6.27 -5.92 -1.46
CA GLY A 19 -5.35 -5.74 -2.58
C GLY A 19 -4.80 -4.31 -2.64
N GLY A 20 -3.98 -3.94 -1.66
CA GLY A 20 -3.43 -2.57 -1.60
C GLY A 20 -2.56 -2.20 -2.81
N HIS A 21 -1.83 -3.17 -3.37
CA HIS A 21 -0.99 -2.93 -4.54
C HIS A 21 -1.82 -2.77 -5.83
N GLU A 22 -2.88 -3.56 -5.97
CA GLU A 22 -3.83 -3.49 -7.08
C GLU A 22 -4.63 -2.19 -7.06
N ARG A 23 -4.98 -1.68 -5.85
CA ARG A 23 -5.60 -0.35 -5.69
C ARG A 23 -4.67 0.77 -6.16
N LEU A 24 -3.38 0.68 -5.85
CA LEU A 24 -2.39 1.65 -6.33
C LEU A 24 -2.27 1.63 -7.86
N VAL A 25 -2.25 0.43 -8.48
CA VAL A 25 -2.19 0.32 -9.94
C VAL A 25 -3.44 0.92 -10.58
N TYR A 26 -4.62 0.68 -10.01
CA TYR A 26 -5.86 1.31 -10.44
C TYR A 26 -5.78 2.83 -10.33
N LEU A 27 -5.35 3.34 -9.17
CA LEU A 27 -5.20 4.76 -8.91
C LEU A 27 -4.29 5.42 -9.96
N PHE A 28 -3.11 4.87 -10.22
CA PHE A 28 -2.19 5.42 -11.20
C PHE A 28 -2.70 5.28 -12.65
N ALA A 29 -3.47 4.22 -12.96
CA ALA A 29 -4.10 4.10 -14.27
C ALA A 29 -5.12 5.22 -14.51
N GLU A 30 -5.96 5.50 -13.51
CA GLU A 30 -6.92 6.61 -13.57
C GLU A 30 -6.24 7.99 -13.61
N GLU A 31 -5.20 8.21 -12.79
CA GLU A 31 -4.49 9.48 -12.78
C GLU A 31 -3.76 9.76 -14.10
N TYR A 32 -3.07 8.78 -14.67
CA TYR A 32 -2.48 8.94 -16.01
C TYR A 32 -3.55 9.23 -17.07
N PHE A 33 -4.70 8.56 -16.98
CA PHE A 33 -5.81 8.79 -17.92
C PHE A 33 -6.41 10.20 -17.76
N LYS A 34 -6.64 10.68 -16.53
CA LYS A 34 -7.11 12.04 -16.23
C LYS A 34 -6.15 13.13 -16.75
N LEU A 35 -4.84 12.85 -16.72
CA LEU A 35 -3.81 13.73 -17.29
C LEU A 35 -3.77 13.72 -18.84
N GLY A 36 -4.70 13.02 -19.50
CA GLY A 36 -4.82 12.98 -20.95
C GLY A 36 -3.83 12.04 -21.65
N HIS A 37 -3.27 11.06 -20.93
CA HIS A 37 -2.43 10.04 -21.55
C HIS A 37 -3.27 8.91 -22.14
N GLU A 38 -2.80 8.29 -23.22
CA GLU A 38 -3.37 7.04 -23.74
C GLU A 38 -2.86 5.86 -22.89
N VAL A 39 -3.70 5.34 -22.00
CA VAL A 39 -3.32 4.34 -21.00
C VAL A 39 -3.86 2.97 -21.37
N THR A 40 -2.98 1.97 -21.33
CA THR A 40 -3.33 0.54 -21.44
C THR A 40 -2.95 -0.17 -20.16
N LEU A 41 -3.90 -0.83 -19.52
CA LEU A 41 -3.68 -1.70 -18.36
C LEU A 41 -3.62 -3.16 -18.81
N LEU A 42 -2.52 -3.85 -18.52
CA LEU A 42 -2.35 -5.28 -18.70
C LEU A 42 -2.38 -5.98 -17.34
N ALA A 43 -3.50 -6.64 -16.99
CA ALA A 43 -3.76 -7.18 -15.66
C ALA A 43 -4.59 -8.47 -15.71
N GLY A 44 -5.00 -8.98 -14.55
CA GLY A 44 -5.80 -10.19 -14.43
C GLY A 44 -7.24 -10.05 -14.96
N PRO A 45 -7.97 -11.17 -15.10
CA PRO A 45 -9.40 -11.14 -15.43
C PRO A 45 -10.21 -10.27 -14.48
N ALA A 46 -11.36 -9.77 -14.92
CA ALA A 46 -12.21 -8.83 -14.18
C ALA A 46 -11.54 -7.50 -13.77
N SER A 47 -10.35 -7.18 -14.32
CA SER A 47 -9.74 -5.86 -14.18
C SER A 47 -10.35 -4.87 -15.16
N GLY A 48 -10.40 -3.59 -14.76
CA GLY A 48 -10.88 -2.49 -15.60
C GLY A 48 -10.58 -1.13 -14.99
N PHE A 49 -10.55 -0.10 -15.84
CA PHE A 49 -10.44 1.31 -15.49
C PHE A 49 -11.00 2.15 -16.65
N SER A 50 -10.93 3.47 -16.57
CA SER A 50 -11.51 4.37 -17.59
C SER A 50 -10.88 4.28 -18.99
N GLY A 51 -9.68 3.72 -19.12
CA GLY A 51 -8.98 3.53 -20.41
C GLY A 51 -9.05 2.10 -20.95
N THR A 52 -8.04 1.69 -21.72
CA THR A 52 -7.98 0.37 -22.34
C THR A 52 -7.45 -0.70 -21.38
N THR A 53 -8.21 -1.78 -21.17
CA THR A 53 -7.76 -2.93 -20.38
C THR A 53 -7.59 -4.18 -21.26
N ILE A 54 -6.47 -4.87 -21.06
CA ILE A 54 -6.18 -6.19 -21.68
C ILE A 54 -5.95 -7.18 -20.56
N THR A 55 -6.71 -8.26 -20.55
CA THR A 55 -6.65 -9.25 -19.47
C THR A 55 -5.84 -10.48 -19.85
N PHE A 56 -5.16 -11.07 -18.85
CA PHE A 56 -4.40 -12.31 -19.02
C PHE A 56 -4.35 -13.13 -17.71
N GLY A 57 -3.98 -14.39 -17.82
CA GLY A 57 -3.81 -15.28 -16.67
C GLY A 57 -5.14 -15.64 -15.98
N LYS A 58 -5.08 -15.86 -14.67
CA LYS A 58 -6.22 -16.22 -13.82
C LYS A 58 -6.16 -15.44 -12.49
N ASN A 59 -7.31 -15.11 -11.94
CA ASN A 59 -7.47 -14.56 -10.59
C ASN A 59 -7.27 -15.68 -9.55
N ASP A 60 -6.02 -16.05 -9.29
CA ASP A 60 -5.64 -17.06 -8.32
C ASP A 60 -4.28 -16.70 -7.73
N LEU A 61 -4.21 -16.54 -6.42
CA LEU A 61 -2.97 -16.25 -5.71
C LEU A 61 -2.04 -17.48 -5.63
N LYS A 62 -2.60 -18.69 -5.68
CA LYS A 62 -1.86 -19.97 -5.57
C LYS A 62 -1.41 -20.53 -6.92
N ARG A 63 -1.05 -19.67 -7.88
CA ARG A 63 -0.61 -20.07 -9.22
C ARG A 63 0.63 -20.96 -9.20
N THR A 64 0.58 -22.04 -9.99
CA THR A 64 1.71 -22.97 -10.19
C THR A 64 2.85 -22.33 -10.99
N GLY A 65 4.04 -22.93 -10.96
CA GLY A 65 5.17 -22.50 -11.78
C GLY A 65 4.86 -22.48 -13.29
N ILE A 66 4.11 -23.47 -13.76
CA ILE A 66 3.68 -23.57 -15.18
C ILE A 66 2.74 -22.42 -15.55
N GLN A 67 1.78 -22.10 -14.67
CA GLN A 67 0.88 -20.96 -14.89
C GLN A 67 1.66 -19.64 -14.95
N LYS A 68 2.56 -19.39 -13.98
CA LYS A 68 3.43 -18.22 -13.97
C LYS A 68 4.33 -18.12 -15.22
N PHE A 69 4.80 -19.25 -15.74
CA PHE A 69 5.55 -19.30 -16.99
C PHE A 69 4.69 -18.91 -18.20
N LYS A 70 3.48 -19.50 -18.33
CA LYS A 70 2.54 -19.16 -19.42
C LYS A 70 2.17 -17.68 -19.39
N GLU A 71 1.91 -17.11 -18.22
CA GLU A 71 1.67 -15.68 -18.04
C GLU A 71 2.85 -14.82 -18.50
N THR A 72 4.08 -15.23 -18.16
CA THR A 72 5.28 -14.53 -18.58
C THR A 72 5.42 -14.56 -20.12
N VAL A 73 5.21 -15.72 -20.74
CA VAL A 73 5.27 -15.84 -22.19
C VAL A 73 4.19 -14.99 -22.87
N PHE A 74 2.98 -14.91 -22.29
CA PHE A 74 1.92 -14.03 -22.81
C PHE A 74 2.37 -12.57 -22.80
N VAL A 75 2.87 -12.06 -21.66
CA VAL A 75 3.36 -10.68 -21.54
C VAL A 75 4.50 -10.43 -22.52
N TRP A 76 5.44 -11.36 -22.67
CA TRP A 76 6.54 -11.22 -23.63
C TRP A 76 6.05 -11.12 -25.08
N LYS A 77 5.13 -11.99 -25.50
CA LYS A 77 4.53 -11.93 -26.85
C LYS A 77 3.81 -10.61 -27.06
N PHE A 78 3.06 -10.15 -26.06
CA PHE A 78 2.36 -8.87 -26.10
C PHE A 78 3.34 -7.71 -26.28
N LEU A 79 4.41 -7.63 -25.48
CA LEU A 79 5.42 -6.59 -25.56
C LEU A 79 6.15 -6.60 -26.91
N LEU A 80 6.58 -7.76 -27.41
CA LEU A 80 7.25 -7.89 -28.70
C LEU A 80 6.36 -7.44 -29.86
N LYS A 81 5.07 -7.82 -29.84
CA LYS A 81 4.10 -7.40 -30.87
C LYS A 81 3.85 -5.89 -30.87
N ASN A 82 3.95 -5.25 -29.70
CA ASN A 82 3.65 -3.84 -29.47
C ASN A 82 4.91 -2.99 -29.17
N ARG A 83 6.09 -3.42 -29.61
CA ARG A 83 7.39 -2.83 -29.23
C ARG A 83 7.55 -1.32 -29.48
N THR A 84 6.80 -0.76 -30.42
CA THR A 84 6.82 0.67 -30.78
C THR A 84 5.57 1.42 -30.36
N LYS A 85 4.61 0.71 -29.75
CA LYS A 85 3.30 1.28 -29.42
C LYS A 85 3.37 2.21 -28.19
N PHE A 86 4.21 1.90 -27.21
CA PHE A 86 4.26 2.60 -25.93
C PHE A 86 5.49 3.50 -25.81
N ASP A 87 5.31 4.63 -25.15
CA ASP A 87 6.36 5.58 -24.80
C ASP A 87 6.91 5.29 -23.40
N LEU A 88 6.05 4.76 -22.49
CA LEU A 88 6.37 4.34 -21.14
C LEU A 88 5.76 2.97 -20.83
N ILE A 89 6.55 2.09 -20.22
CA ILE A 89 6.12 0.81 -19.64
C ILE A 89 6.33 0.88 -18.12
N HIS A 90 5.25 0.96 -17.36
CA HIS A 90 5.27 0.99 -15.90
C HIS A 90 4.84 -0.37 -15.35
N ASN A 91 5.80 -1.14 -14.83
CA ASN A 91 5.58 -2.50 -14.36
C ASN A 91 5.51 -2.58 -12.83
N PHE A 92 4.39 -3.04 -12.33
CA PHE A 92 4.15 -3.36 -10.91
C PHE A 92 4.16 -4.87 -10.65
N GLY A 93 4.19 -5.68 -11.69
CA GLY A 93 4.24 -7.13 -11.62
C GLY A 93 5.66 -7.68 -11.49
N ARG A 94 5.90 -8.87 -12.03
CA ARG A 94 7.21 -9.51 -11.98
C ARG A 94 8.24 -8.79 -12.85
N LEU A 95 9.44 -8.57 -12.31
CA LEU A 95 10.56 -7.98 -13.07
C LEU A 95 10.84 -8.72 -14.39
N LEU A 96 10.63 -10.03 -14.40
CA LEU A 96 10.81 -10.90 -15.57
C LEU A 96 9.96 -10.46 -16.78
N TYR A 97 8.86 -9.77 -16.57
CA TYR A 97 8.04 -9.24 -17.67
C TYR A 97 8.80 -8.25 -18.55
N LEU A 98 9.72 -7.47 -17.97
CA LEU A 98 10.45 -6.45 -18.70
C LEU A 98 11.60 -6.98 -19.58
N LEU A 99 12.01 -8.26 -19.46
CA LEU A 99 13.18 -8.78 -20.17
C LEU A 99 13.17 -8.50 -21.71
N PRO A 100 12.09 -8.79 -22.46
CA PRO A 100 12.10 -8.52 -23.90
C PRO A 100 12.08 -7.03 -24.23
N ALA A 101 11.66 -6.19 -23.30
CA ALA A 101 11.52 -4.76 -23.50
C ALA A 101 12.79 -3.96 -23.15
N LEU A 102 13.83 -4.58 -22.60
CA LEU A 102 15.03 -3.88 -22.14
C LEU A 102 15.66 -2.99 -23.22
N ASN A 103 15.67 -3.46 -24.46
CA ASN A 103 16.21 -2.74 -25.62
C ASN A 103 15.17 -1.92 -26.39
N PHE A 104 13.91 -1.80 -25.89
CA PHE A 104 12.94 -0.94 -26.55
C PHE A 104 13.26 0.53 -26.28
N ARG A 105 12.85 1.41 -27.21
CA ARG A 105 12.94 2.86 -27.04
C ARG A 105 12.07 3.37 -25.87
N ALA A 106 10.97 2.68 -25.60
CA ALA A 106 10.09 3.01 -24.48
C ALA A 106 10.88 3.12 -23.17
N LYS A 107 10.54 4.12 -22.34
CA LYS A 107 11.03 4.26 -20.96
C LYS A 107 10.42 3.16 -20.10
N LYS A 108 11.13 2.65 -19.08
CA LYS A 108 10.65 1.55 -18.24
C LYS A 108 10.82 1.87 -16.76
N ILE A 109 9.72 1.73 -16.02
CA ILE A 109 9.69 1.82 -14.55
C ILE A 109 9.36 0.44 -14.01
N MET A 110 10.14 -0.02 -13.03
CA MET A 110 9.83 -1.19 -12.23
C MET A 110 9.57 -0.77 -10.80
N THR A 111 8.31 -0.86 -10.34
CA THR A 111 7.89 -0.44 -9.00
C THR A 111 7.80 -1.62 -8.04
N TYR A 112 8.43 -1.49 -6.88
CA TYR A 112 8.40 -2.45 -5.78
C TYR A 112 7.57 -1.91 -4.61
N GLY A 113 6.48 -2.62 -4.27
CA GLY A 113 5.67 -2.39 -3.06
C GLY A 113 5.94 -3.41 -1.94
N ARG A 114 7.02 -4.18 -2.05
CA ARG A 114 7.43 -5.25 -1.12
C ARG A 114 8.95 -5.40 -1.13
N PRO A 115 9.55 -6.11 -0.15
CA PRO A 115 11.01 -6.31 -0.11
C PRO A 115 11.58 -6.81 -1.44
N VAL A 116 12.69 -6.24 -1.83
CA VAL A 116 13.27 -6.34 -3.17
C VAL A 116 14.00 -7.68 -3.38
N SER A 117 13.76 -8.37 -4.51
CA SER A 117 14.47 -9.57 -4.89
C SER A 117 15.81 -9.25 -5.56
N LYS A 118 16.94 -9.54 -4.90
CA LYS A 118 18.30 -9.22 -5.35
C LYS A 118 18.71 -9.89 -6.68
N LYS A 119 18.32 -11.17 -6.88
CA LYS A 119 18.81 -11.96 -8.02
C LYS A 119 18.39 -11.37 -9.37
N GLY A 120 17.11 -11.04 -9.53
CA GLY A 120 16.58 -10.50 -10.79
C GLY A 120 17.22 -9.16 -11.16
N ILE A 121 17.41 -8.27 -10.19
CA ILE A 121 17.99 -6.95 -10.40
C ILE A 121 19.47 -7.05 -10.80
N LYS A 122 20.25 -7.93 -10.17
CA LYS A 122 21.64 -8.19 -10.58
C LYS A 122 21.74 -8.62 -12.05
N ILE A 123 20.81 -9.49 -12.50
CA ILE A 123 20.75 -9.93 -13.90
C ILE A 123 20.44 -8.73 -14.82
N ILE A 124 19.42 -7.95 -14.52
CA ILE A 124 19.08 -6.76 -15.32
C ILE A 124 20.26 -5.79 -15.35
N ASN A 125 20.93 -5.60 -14.22
CA ASN A 125 22.09 -4.69 -14.11
C ASN A 125 23.31 -5.13 -14.92
N SER A 126 23.47 -6.42 -15.21
CA SER A 126 24.56 -6.92 -16.05
C SER A 126 24.27 -6.78 -17.56
N LEU A 127 23.05 -6.45 -17.96
CA LEU A 127 22.67 -6.31 -19.37
C LEU A 127 22.97 -4.90 -19.89
N PRO A 128 23.46 -4.75 -21.13
CA PRO A 128 23.69 -3.44 -21.76
C PRO A 128 22.37 -2.76 -22.14
N ASN A 129 22.45 -1.44 -22.34
CA ASN A 129 21.36 -0.60 -22.90
C ASN A 129 20.01 -0.68 -22.15
N ARG A 130 20.03 -0.97 -20.87
CA ARG A 130 18.83 -1.00 -20.05
C ARG A 130 18.36 0.43 -19.74
N ASN A 131 17.23 0.82 -20.23
CA ASN A 131 16.56 2.06 -19.85
C ASN A 131 15.45 1.71 -18.83
N VAL A 132 15.85 1.29 -17.62
CA VAL A 132 14.95 0.88 -16.52
C VAL A 132 15.30 1.66 -15.27
N VAL A 133 14.33 2.42 -14.75
CA VAL A 133 14.38 3.01 -13.41
C VAL A 133 13.67 2.06 -12.45
N PHE A 134 14.33 1.73 -11.36
CA PHE A 134 13.73 0.98 -10.26
C PHE A 134 13.13 1.95 -9.26
N THR A 135 11.87 1.75 -8.90
CA THR A 135 11.24 2.52 -7.84
C THR A 135 10.79 1.62 -6.69
N ALA A 136 10.74 2.18 -5.50
CA ALA A 136 10.17 1.52 -4.34
C ALA A 136 9.35 2.52 -3.52
N CYS A 137 8.38 1.99 -2.77
CA CYS A 137 7.41 2.78 -2.02
C CYS A 137 7.97 3.50 -0.78
N SER A 138 9.24 3.25 -0.43
CA SER A 138 9.95 3.94 0.67
C SER A 138 11.46 3.75 0.52
N ASN A 139 12.25 4.60 1.17
CA ASN A 139 13.71 4.41 1.28
C ASN A 139 14.04 3.11 2.02
N TYR A 140 13.24 2.76 3.03
CA TYR A 140 13.35 1.47 3.68
C TYR A 140 13.20 0.31 2.66
N CYS A 141 12.16 0.35 1.82
CA CYS A 141 11.95 -0.67 0.80
C CYS A 141 13.14 -0.76 -0.19
N VAL A 142 13.71 0.37 -0.61
CA VAL A 142 14.94 0.42 -1.42
C VAL A 142 16.10 -0.29 -0.70
N SER A 143 16.29 0.00 0.59
CA SER A 143 17.39 -0.56 1.39
C SER A 143 17.34 -2.08 1.51
N THR A 144 16.14 -2.69 1.49
CA THR A 144 15.98 -4.15 1.55
C THR A 144 16.65 -4.86 0.38
N GLY A 145 16.75 -4.18 -0.77
CA GLY A 145 17.40 -4.71 -1.96
C GLY A 145 18.92 -4.78 -1.82
N ASN A 146 19.54 -3.76 -1.22
CA ASN A 146 20.99 -3.61 -1.15
C ASN A 146 21.69 -4.04 -2.47
N VAL A 147 21.17 -3.53 -3.59
CA VAL A 147 21.63 -3.87 -4.96
C VAL A 147 21.80 -2.57 -5.74
N ALA A 148 22.93 -2.44 -6.41
CA ALA A 148 23.16 -1.31 -7.31
C ALA A 148 22.07 -1.21 -8.39
N GLY A 149 21.78 0.00 -8.85
CA GLY A 149 20.78 0.30 -9.87
C GLY A 149 20.38 1.78 -9.83
N ASP A 150 19.60 2.23 -10.80
CA ASP A 150 18.99 3.54 -10.77
C ASP A 150 17.70 3.46 -9.91
N TRP A 151 17.85 3.65 -8.62
CA TRP A 151 16.77 3.60 -7.65
C TRP A 151 16.21 4.99 -7.34
N LYS A 152 14.90 5.09 -7.35
CA LYS A 152 14.18 6.26 -6.88
C LYS A 152 13.11 5.84 -5.88
N THR A 153 13.00 6.58 -4.80
CA THR A 153 11.87 6.42 -3.88
C THR A 153 10.68 7.20 -4.43
N VAL A 154 9.59 6.50 -4.68
CA VAL A 154 8.30 7.10 -5.02
C VAL A 154 7.27 6.50 -4.08
N TYR A 155 6.78 7.30 -3.15
CA TYR A 155 5.86 6.85 -2.10
C TYR A 155 4.56 6.30 -2.70
N ASN A 156 3.88 5.45 -1.94
CA ASN A 156 2.50 5.09 -2.28
C ASN A 156 1.59 6.32 -2.10
N ALA A 157 0.46 6.28 -2.77
CA ALA A 157 -0.51 7.36 -2.80
C ALA A 157 -1.92 6.88 -2.49
N ILE A 158 -2.77 7.80 -2.14
CA ILE A 158 -4.24 7.66 -2.16
C ILE A 158 -4.86 8.91 -2.80
N ASP A 159 -6.11 8.77 -3.24
CA ASP A 159 -6.92 9.90 -3.63
C ASP A 159 -7.54 10.53 -2.38
N PHE A 160 -6.96 11.65 -1.91
CA PHE A 160 -7.46 12.37 -0.74
C PHE A 160 -8.89 12.90 -0.91
N GLY A 161 -9.38 13.05 -2.15
CA GLY A 161 -10.75 13.43 -2.43
C GLY A 161 -11.78 12.37 -2.05
N GLN A 162 -11.37 11.11 -1.91
CA GLN A 162 -12.24 10.02 -1.46
C GLN A 162 -12.36 9.92 0.06
N TYR A 163 -11.58 10.68 0.83
CA TYR A 163 -11.58 10.66 2.29
C TYR A 163 -12.12 11.97 2.86
N ASN A 164 -13.02 11.86 3.83
CA ASN A 164 -13.63 13.01 4.49
C ASN A 164 -12.81 13.41 5.71
N LEU A 165 -12.44 14.70 5.80
CA LEU A 165 -11.85 15.23 7.02
C LEU A 165 -12.91 15.26 8.13
N THR A 166 -12.57 14.70 9.28
CA THR A 166 -13.29 14.91 10.54
C THR A 166 -12.43 15.79 11.44
N GLU A 167 -12.76 17.06 11.55
CA GLU A 167 -11.90 18.02 12.28
C GLU A 167 -11.93 17.80 13.79
N ASN A 168 -13.05 17.38 14.33
CA ASN A 168 -13.24 17.17 15.75
C ASN A 168 -13.83 15.79 16.03
N VAL A 169 -13.31 15.13 17.03
CA VAL A 169 -13.86 13.88 17.59
C VAL A 169 -13.99 14.04 19.09
N ASP A 170 -14.90 13.26 19.67
CA ASP A 170 -15.09 13.22 21.12
C ASP A 170 -13.81 12.76 21.82
N ASP A 171 -13.55 13.28 23.04
CA ASP A 171 -12.42 12.83 23.86
C ASP A 171 -12.44 11.32 24.14
N ASN A 172 -13.65 10.74 24.19
CA ASN A 172 -13.90 9.31 24.36
C ASN A 172 -14.06 8.55 23.02
N ALA A 173 -13.74 9.18 21.89
CA ALA A 173 -13.78 8.50 20.59
C ALA A 173 -12.90 7.23 20.62
N PRO A 174 -13.32 6.15 19.94
CA PRO A 174 -12.58 4.89 19.94
C PRO A 174 -11.21 5.04 19.28
N LEU A 175 -10.27 4.21 19.71
CA LEU A 175 -9.07 3.92 18.95
C LEU A 175 -9.43 3.00 17.77
N MET A 176 -8.63 3.01 16.71
CA MET A 176 -8.81 2.14 15.56
C MET A 176 -7.59 1.27 15.32
N PHE A 177 -7.80 0.00 15.05
CA PHE A 177 -6.84 -0.89 14.40
C PHE A 177 -7.40 -1.30 13.03
N LEU A 178 -6.61 -1.16 11.97
CA LEU A 178 -7.05 -1.52 10.62
C LEU A 178 -5.95 -2.30 9.88
N GLY A 179 -6.26 -3.55 9.53
CA GLY A 179 -5.32 -4.42 8.81
C GLY A 179 -5.70 -5.89 8.91
N ARG A 180 -4.95 -6.76 8.25
CA ARG A 180 -5.11 -8.20 8.45
C ARG A 180 -4.78 -8.55 9.90
N LEU A 181 -5.55 -9.49 10.48
CA LEU A 181 -5.37 -9.89 11.87
C LEU A 181 -4.22 -10.91 12.05
N ASP A 182 -3.14 -10.73 11.26
CA ASP A 182 -1.91 -11.52 11.39
C ASP A 182 -1.14 -11.08 12.64
N LYS A 183 -0.43 -12.01 13.28
CA LYS A 183 0.35 -11.72 14.49
C LYS A 183 1.30 -10.55 14.32
N VAL A 184 2.02 -10.50 13.20
CA VAL A 184 2.99 -9.43 12.89
C VAL A 184 2.38 -8.03 12.76
N LYS A 185 1.06 -7.90 12.69
CA LYS A 185 0.36 -6.61 12.69
C LYS A 185 0.13 -6.05 14.09
N GLY A 186 0.37 -6.85 15.15
CA GLY A 186 0.41 -6.39 16.53
C GLY A 186 -0.96 -6.08 17.14
N LEU A 187 -2.05 -6.72 16.68
CA LEU A 187 -3.38 -6.46 17.22
C LEU A 187 -3.48 -6.71 18.74
N HIS A 188 -2.77 -7.71 19.25
CA HIS A 188 -2.69 -7.96 20.71
C HIS A 188 -2.17 -6.74 21.48
N THR A 189 -1.15 -6.05 20.94
CA THR A 189 -0.62 -4.81 21.53
C THR A 189 -1.66 -3.68 21.44
N ALA A 190 -2.40 -3.55 20.35
CA ALA A 190 -3.45 -2.55 20.24
C ALA A 190 -4.56 -2.78 21.29
N ILE A 191 -4.92 -4.04 21.56
CA ILE A 191 -5.88 -4.43 22.61
C ILE A 191 -5.32 -4.09 24.00
N GLU A 192 -4.05 -4.41 24.28
CA GLU A 192 -3.38 -4.06 25.52
C GLU A 192 -3.41 -2.55 25.78
N VAL A 193 -3.05 -1.73 24.79
CA VAL A 193 -3.09 -0.26 24.85
C VAL A 193 -4.51 0.23 25.12
N ALA A 194 -5.51 -0.29 24.43
CA ALA A 194 -6.91 0.10 24.63
C ALA A 194 -7.39 -0.19 26.05
N LYS A 195 -7.04 -1.37 26.60
CA LYS A 195 -7.39 -1.74 27.99
C LYS A 195 -6.67 -0.87 29.00
N ALA A 196 -5.37 -0.64 28.84
CA ALA A 196 -4.59 0.21 29.75
C ALA A 196 -5.04 1.66 29.78
N THR A 197 -5.59 2.17 28.66
CA THR A 197 -6.10 3.55 28.56
C THR A 197 -7.61 3.65 28.79
N SER A 198 -8.30 2.54 29.13
CA SER A 198 -9.77 2.46 29.23
C SER A 198 -10.48 3.00 27.98
N SER A 199 -9.84 2.90 26.81
CA SER A 199 -10.39 3.34 25.54
C SER A 199 -11.15 2.20 24.85
N ARG A 200 -12.19 2.52 24.08
CA ARG A 200 -12.77 1.57 23.13
C ARG A 200 -11.81 1.36 21.96
N LEU A 201 -11.77 0.14 21.43
CA LEU A 201 -10.99 -0.21 20.24
C LEU A 201 -11.90 -0.80 19.16
N TRP A 202 -11.92 -0.17 18.01
CA TRP A 202 -12.49 -0.73 16.79
C TRP A 202 -11.42 -1.52 16.02
N ILE A 203 -11.77 -2.73 15.63
CA ILE A 203 -10.87 -3.62 14.89
C ILE A 203 -11.48 -3.89 13.52
N GLY A 204 -10.88 -3.35 12.46
CA GLY A 204 -11.24 -3.62 11.07
C GLY A 204 -10.22 -4.50 10.38
N GLY A 205 -10.68 -5.54 9.66
CA GLY A 205 -9.78 -6.37 8.85
C GLY A 205 -10.18 -7.83 8.76
N ASN A 206 -9.48 -8.56 7.91
CA ASN A 206 -9.77 -9.96 7.64
C ASN A 206 -9.11 -10.87 8.67
N ILE A 207 -9.85 -11.86 9.16
CA ILE A 207 -9.30 -12.99 9.90
C ILE A 207 -8.41 -13.77 8.92
N PRO A 208 -7.16 -14.10 9.31
CA PRO A 208 -6.23 -14.80 8.42
C PRO A 208 -6.63 -16.27 8.20
N ASP A 209 -6.37 -16.76 6.99
CA ASP A 209 -6.65 -18.14 6.58
C ASP A 209 -5.45 -19.09 6.72
N THR A 210 -4.26 -18.57 7.04
CA THR A 210 -3.08 -19.39 7.29
C THR A 210 -3.14 -20.05 8.66
N PRO A 211 -2.79 -21.34 8.80
CA PRO A 211 -2.96 -22.09 10.06
C PRO A 211 -2.40 -21.37 11.28
N ASP A 212 -1.16 -20.86 11.21
CA ASP A 212 -0.48 -20.21 12.34
C ASP A 212 -1.17 -18.91 12.76
N ASN A 213 -1.53 -18.05 11.79
CA ASN A 213 -2.21 -16.79 12.10
C ASN A 213 -3.67 -17.01 12.50
N TYR A 214 -4.33 -18.04 11.98
CA TYR A 214 -5.67 -18.40 12.44
C TYR A 214 -5.63 -18.92 13.89
N ALA A 215 -4.64 -19.75 14.24
CA ALA A 215 -4.44 -20.22 15.61
C ALA A 215 -4.15 -19.06 16.57
N TYR A 216 -3.32 -18.09 16.16
CA TYR A 216 -3.08 -16.85 16.91
C TYR A 216 -4.40 -16.08 17.14
N TYR A 217 -5.18 -15.85 16.07
CA TYR A 217 -6.46 -15.15 16.19
C TYR A 217 -7.38 -15.85 17.19
N LYS A 218 -7.58 -17.16 17.06
CA LYS A 218 -8.47 -17.94 17.94
C LYS A 218 -8.03 -17.95 19.40
N LYS A 219 -6.71 -18.02 19.65
CA LYS A 219 -6.17 -18.16 21.01
C LYS A 219 -5.96 -16.82 21.71
N GLU A 220 -5.47 -15.82 21.00
CA GLU A 220 -4.99 -14.56 21.61
C GLU A 220 -5.93 -13.38 21.36
N ILE A 221 -6.71 -13.37 20.26
CA ILE A 221 -7.52 -12.21 19.87
C ILE A 221 -9.00 -12.43 20.15
N GLU A 222 -9.60 -13.50 19.62
CA GLU A 222 -11.05 -13.75 19.73
C GLU A 222 -11.57 -13.72 21.18
N PRO A 223 -10.85 -14.27 22.19
CA PRO A 223 -11.32 -14.21 23.59
C PRO A 223 -11.29 -12.80 24.20
N GLN A 224 -10.64 -11.84 23.54
CA GLN A 224 -10.55 -10.45 24.00
C GLN A 224 -11.69 -9.55 23.45
N ILE A 225 -12.40 -10.03 22.41
CA ILE A 225 -13.50 -9.31 21.77
C ILE A 225 -14.75 -9.48 22.65
N ASP A 226 -15.17 -8.38 23.29
CA ASP A 226 -16.33 -8.33 24.18
C ASP A 226 -17.52 -7.56 23.59
N ASN A 227 -17.36 -6.92 22.43
CA ASN A 227 -18.32 -6.04 21.76
C ASN A 227 -18.76 -4.80 22.57
N GLU A 228 -18.06 -4.47 23.65
CA GLU A 228 -18.26 -3.29 24.49
C GLU A 228 -17.03 -2.37 24.42
N GLN A 229 -15.88 -2.84 24.88
CA GLN A 229 -14.60 -2.13 24.80
C GLN A 229 -13.81 -2.52 23.55
N ILE A 230 -13.74 -3.81 23.24
CA ILE A 230 -12.99 -4.37 22.10
C ILE A 230 -13.99 -4.89 21.07
N ILE A 231 -14.16 -4.14 19.98
CA ILE A 231 -15.23 -4.35 19.00
C ILE A 231 -14.65 -4.74 17.64
N TYR A 232 -15.00 -5.95 17.17
CA TYR A 232 -14.60 -6.40 15.84
C TYR A 232 -15.66 -6.04 14.79
N LEU A 233 -15.26 -5.23 13.81
CA LEU A 233 -16.14 -4.70 12.75
C LEU A 233 -16.16 -5.57 11.48
N GLY A 234 -15.30 -6.62 11.43
CA GLY A 234 -15.14 -7.39 10.20
C GLY A 234 -14.25 -6.71 9.16
N SER A 235 -14.34 -7.21 7.93
CA SER A 235 -13.68 -6.61 6.78
C SER A 235 -14.43 -5.36 6.35
N LEU A 236 -13.73 -4.24 6.23
CA LEU A 236 -14.33 -2.95 5.88
C LEU A 236 -14.11 -2.64 4.40
N ASP A 237 -15.15 -2.16 3.72
CA ASP A 237 -15.04 -1.53 2.41
C ASP A 237 -14.47 -0.10 2.52
N ASP A 238 -14.24 0.58 1.39
CA ASP A 238 -13.60 1.90 1.38
C ASP A 238 -14.47 2.98 2.05
N ARG A 239 -15.79 2.90 1.93
CA ARG A 239 -16.73 3.81 2.60
C ARG A 239 -16.69 3.62 4.10
N GLN A 240 -16.76 2.37 4.56
CA GLN A 240 -16.71 2.04 5.98
C GLN A 240 -15.35 2.43 6.59
N LYS A 241 -14.23 2.18 5.86
CA LYS A 241 -12.89 2.62 6.31
C LYS A 241 -12.85 4.13 6.52
N ASN A 242 -13.34 4.90 5.56
CA ASN A 242 -13.38 6.36 5.65
C ASN A 242 -14.19 6.82 6.88
N GLU A 243 -15.35 6.22 7.11
CA GLU A 243 -16.21 6.55 8.24
C GLU A 243 -15.53 6.22 9.58
N TYR A 244 -15.08 4.98 9.79
CA TYR A 244 -14.48 4.56 11.05
C TYR A 244 -13.14 5.25 11.33
N LEU A 245 -12.29 5.43 10.31
CA LEU A 245 -11.05 6.19 10.47
C LEU A 245 -11.35 7.65 10.85
N GLY A 246 -12.32 8.29 10.21
CA GLY A 246 -12.69 9.67 10.53
C GLY A 246 -13.18 9.86 11.96
N GLN A 247 -13.95 8.91 12.47
CA GLN A 247 -14.50 8.96 13.83
C GLN A 247 -13.52 8.50 14.92
N ALA A 248 -12.42 7.85 14.54
CA ALA A 248 -11.44 7.36 15.51
C ALA A 248 -10.62 8.49 16.13
N LYS A 249 -10.27 8.35 17.41
CA LYS A 249 -9.33 9.22 18.13
C LYS A 249 -7.92 9.11 17.55
N ALA A 250 -7.47 7.91 17.26
CA ALA A 250 -6.19 7.60 16.61
C ALA A 250 -6.24 6.22 15.94
N LEU A 251 -5.41 6.04 14.91
CA LEU A 251 -5.05 4.72 14.40
C LEU A 251 -3.87 4.18 15.21
N LEU A 252 -4.01 3.01 15.81
CA LEU A 252 -2.90 2.26 16.40
C LEU A 252 -2.26 1.37 15.33
N PHE A 253 -0.94 1.51 15.17
CA PHE A 253 -0.16 0.73 14.21
C PHE A 253 1.05 0.07 14.89
N PRO A 254 0.81 -0.88 15.85
CA PRO A 254 1.84 -1.53 16.64
C PRO A 254 2.51 -2.68 15.88
N ILE A 255 2.96 -2.40 14.67
CA ILE A 255 3.47 -3.40 13.74
C ILE A 255 4.78 -4.02 14.21
N GLU A 256 4.90 -5.36 14.17
CA GLU A 256 6.06 -6.10 14.63
C GLU A 256 7.03 -6.53 13.51
N TRP A 257 6.67 -6.24 12.27
CA TRP A 257 7.55 -6.47 11.12
C TRP A 257 7.91 -5.16 10.43
N ASP A 258 8.93 -5.17 9.61
CA ASP A 258 9.35 -3.98 8.90
C ASP A 258 8.48 -3.73 7.67
N GLU A 259 7.45 -2.92 7.85
CA GLU A 259 6.45 -2.58 6.83
C GLU A 259 7.09 -1.80 5.69
N PRO A 260 6.91 -2.21 4.42
CA PRO A 260 7.41 -1.46 3.27
C PRO A 260 6.84 -0.05 3.13
N PHE A 261 5.56 0.19 3.50
CA PHE A 261 4.95 1.51 3.47
C PHE A 261 3.82 1.70 4.48
N GLY A 262 2.79 0.82 4.46
CA GLY A 262 1.61 0.94 5.34
C GLY A 262 0.59 1.97 4.87
N ILE A 263 -0.11 1.71 3.76
CA ILE A 263 -1.12 2.60 3.16
C ILE A 263 -2.18 3.05 4.18
N VAL A 264 -2.54 2.19 5.13
CA VAL A 264 -3.53 2.50 6.17
C VAL A 264 -3.15 3.74 7.01
N MET A 265 -1.86 4.03 7.15
CA MET A 265 -1.41 5.24 7.85
C MET A 265 -1.84 6.50 7.10
N ILE A 266 -1.65 6.54 5.78
CA ILE A 266 -2.05 7.69 4.97
C ILE A 266 -3.57 7.76 4.78
N GLU A 267 -4.29 6.64 4.79
CA GLU A 267 -5.77 6.60 4.83
C GLU A 267 -6.30 7.25 6.11
N ALA A 268 -5.71 6.93 7.27
CA ALA A 268 -6.08 7.57 8.55
C ALA A 268 -5.79 9.09 8.54
N MET A 269 -4.59 9.48 8.10
CA MET A 269 -4.19 10.89 8.01
C MET A 269 -5.10 11.67 7.04
N ALA A 270 -5.60 11.03 5.98
CA ALA A 270 -6.53 11.65 5.05
C ALA A 270 -7.88 11.99 5.70
N CYS A 271 -8.28 11.24 6.71
CA CYS A 271 -9.44 11.56 7.57
C CYS A 271 -9.10 12.57 8.69
N GLY A 272 -7.85 13.02 8.78
CA GLY A 272 -7.33 13.86 9.87
C GLY A 272 -6.94 13.06 11.12
N THR A 273 -7.02 11.74 11.08
CA THR A 273 -6.79 10.86 12.23
C THR A 273 -5.30 10.62 12.44
N PRO A 274 -4.74 10.98 13.62
CA PRO A 274 -3.35 10.75 13.91
C PRO A 274 -3.02 9.25 14.00
N VAL A 275 -1.78 8.92 13.67
CA VAL A 275 -1.28 7.54 13.74
C VAL A 275 -0.28 7.42 14.90
N ILE A 276 -0.47 6.42 15.76
CA ILE A 276 0.52 6.05 16.78
C ILE A 276 1.11 4.70 16.36
N ALA A 277 2.39 4.68 16.01
CA ALA A 277 3.01 3.52 15.37
C ALA A 277 4.35 3.14 16.00
N PHE A 278 4.66 1.84 16.01
CA PHE A 278 6.01 1.37 16.32
C PHE A 278 7.00 1.78 15.23
N LYS A 279 8.21 2.15 15.66
CA LYS A 279 9.32 2.53 14.78
C LYS A 279 9.84 1.32 13.99
N ARG A 280 9.15 0.94 12.92
CA ARG A 280 9.47 -0.21 12.07
C ARG A 280 9.39 0.16 10.59
N GLY A 281 10.32 -0.38 9.79
CA GLY A 281 10.30 -0.22 8.33
C GLY A 281 10.20 1.24 7.89
N SER A 282 9.16 1.54 7.11
CA SER A 282 8.89 2.87 6.55
C SER A 282 8.17 3.84 7.52
N VAL A 283 7.77 3.43 8.71
CA VAL A 283 7.02 4.29 9.64
C VAL A 283 7.69 5.66 9.84
N PRO A 284 9.04 5.77 10.05
CA PRO A 284 9.70 7.06 10.19
C PRO A 284 9.70 7.94 8.92
N GLU A 285 9.39 7.36 7.77
CA GLU A 285 9.28 8.09 6.51
C GLU A 285 7.85 8.59 6.26
N VAL A 286 6.85 7.92 6.82
CA VAL A 286 5.44 8.21 6.59
C VAL A 286 4.89 9.17 7.64
N ILE A 287 5.19 8.90 8.92
CA ILE A 287 4.73 9.73 10.04
C ILE A 287 5.66 10.93 10.25
N GLU A 288 5.07 12.10 10.36
CA GLU A 288 5.73 13.31 10.84
C GLU A 288 5.36 13.54 12.30
N GLU A 289 6.37 13.47 13.16
CA GLU A 289 6.23 13.49 14.62
C GLU A 289 5.46 14.73 15.09
N ASN A 290 4.44 14.53 15.93
CA ASN A 290 3.55 15.55 16.47
C ASN A 290 2.68 16.32 15.44
N ILE A 291 2.76 15.98 14.15
CA ILE A 291 1.95 16.60 13.09
C ILE A 291 0.97 15.59 12.51
N THR A 292 1.44 14.40 12.11
CA THR A 292 0.59 13.35 11.55
C THR A 292 0.42 12.17 12.51
N GLY A 293 1.15 12.18 13.64
CA GLY A 293 1.07 11.13 14.65
C GLY A 293 2.31 11.10 15.54
N ASN A 294 2.52 9.96 16.20
CA ASN A 294 3.67 9.73 17.06
C ASN A 294 4.34 8.39 16.74
N ILE A 295 5.66 8.40 16.75
CA ILE A 295 6.50 7.21 16.54
C ILE A 295 6.99 6.76 17.91
N VAL A 296 6.70 5.50 18.26
CA VAL A 296 7.02 4.93 19.58
C VAL A 296 7.80 3.63 19.42
N ILE A 297 8.43 3.16 20.50
CA ILE A 297 9.26 1.95 20.50
C ILE A 297 8.64 0.85 21.36
N THR A 298 7.93 1.23 22.43
CA THR A 298 7.35 0.31 23.41
C THR A 298 5.84 0.48 23.54
N THR A 299 5.18 -0.53 24.10
CA THR A 299 3.75 -0.46 24.44
C THR A 299 3.47 0.66 25.44
N ASP A 300 4.34 0.86 26.45
CA ASP A 300 4.18 1.95 27.43
C ASP A 300 4.26 3.34 26.77
N GLU A 301 5.17 3.51 25.81
CA GLU A 301 5.22 4.77 25.04
C GLU A 301 3.93 4.95 24.19
N MET A 302 3.36 3.89 23.65
CA MET A 302 2.09 3.95 22.92
C MET A 302 0.92 4.32 23.83
N ILE A 303 0.84 3.73 25.03
CA ILE A 303 -0.13 4.10 26.07
C ILE A 303 0.00 5.60 26.41
N ASN A 304 1.23 6.07 26.66
CA ASN A 304 1.50 7.47 26.96
C ASN A 304 1.12 8.40 25.79
N ALA A 305 1.36 7.98 24.55
CA ALA A 305 0.99 8.76 23.36
C ALA A 305 -0.53 8.88 23.24
N VAL A 306 -1.30 7.80 23.48
CA VAL A 306 -2.77 7.83 23.49
C VAL A 306 -3.31 8.80 24.55
N THR A 307 -2.77 8.76 25.76
CA THR A 307 -3.22 9.63 26.87
C THR A 307 -2.93 11.12 26.62
N LYS A 308 -1.88 11.42 25.86
CA LYS A 308 -1.46 12.78 25.50
C LYS A 308 -2.15 13.33 24.25
N LEU A 309 -2.93 12.55 23.52
CA LEU A 309 -3.67 12.99 22.33
C LEU A 309 -4.85 13.92 22.69
N LYS A 310 -4.55 15.05 23.33
CA LYS A 310 -5.54 16.11 23.55
C LYS A 310 -5.29 17.23 22.55
N ASN A 311 -6.37 17.76 21.95
CA ASN A 311 -6.30 18.91 21.02
C ASN A 311 -5.40 18.67 19.79
N PHE A 312 -5.35 17.45 19.26
CA PHE A 312 -4.57 17.16 18.06
C PHE A 312 -5.18 17.88 16.85
N ASN A 313 -4.34 18.59 16.10
CA ASN A 313 -4.78 19.35 14.93
C ASN A 313 -5.00 18.42 13.71
N ARG A 314 -6.21 17.91 13.56
CA ARG A 314 -6.59 16.96 12.52
C ARG A 314 -6.55 17.59 11.11
N TYR A 315 -6.87 18.87 10.99
CA TYR A 315 -6.74 19.60 9.73
C TYR A 315 -5.28 19.64 9.26
N LYS A 316 -4.35 20.02 10.17
CA LYS A 316 -2.91 20.05 9.85
C LYS A 316 -2.37 18.65 9.52
N CYS A 317 -2.85 17.62 10.20
CA CYS A 317 -2.51 16.23 9.92
C CYS A 317 -2.87 15.86 8.46
N ARG A 318 -4.11 16.12 8.04
CA ARG A 318 -4.55 15.88 6.67
C ARG A 318 -3.77 16.72 5.67
N GLN A 319 -3.59 18.01 5.92
CA GLN A 319 -2.87 18.90 5.02
C GLN A 319 -1.47 18.38 4.74
N GLN A 320 -0.71 18.08 5.79
CA GLN A 320 0.67 17.59 5.68
C GLN A 320 0.75 16.24 4.94
N ALA A 321 -0.19 15.34 5.20
CA ALA A 321 -0.25 14.07 4.51
C ALA A 321 -0.63 14.24 3.02
N CYS A 322 -1.57 15.12 2.71
CA CYS A 322 -2.00 15.43 1.34
C CYS A 322 -0.86 16.00 0.49
N GLU A 323 -0.10 16.94 1.04
CA GLU A 323 1.09 17.53 0.37
C GLU A 323 2.15 16.48 0.01
N ARG A 324 2.16 15.33 0.68
CA ARG A 324 3.18 14.28 0.49
C ARG A 324 2.69 13.07 -0.29
N PHE A 325 1.42 12.69 -0.15
CA PHE A 325 0.92 11.38 -0.56
C PHE A 325 -0.33 11.43 -1.46
N ASN A 326 -0.77 12.61 -1.92
CA ASN A 326 -1.90 12.68 -2.84
C ASN A 326 -1.54 12.09 -4.21
N ALA A 327 -2.52 11.48 -4.84
CA ALA A 327 -2.37 10.71 -6.08
C ALA A 327 -1.77 11.53 -7.23
N ASP A 328 -2.22 12.77 -7.42
CA ASP A 328 -1.72 13.68 -8.45
C ASP A 328 -0.22 13.92 -8.31
N LYS A 329 0.22 14.29 -7.09
CA LYS A 329 1.63 14.55 -6.79
C LYS A 329 2.53 13.34 -7.02
N ILE A 330 2.09 12.18 -6.57
CA ILE A 330 2.88 10.96 -6.73
C ILE A 330 2.91 10.51 -8.19
N THR A 331 1.82 10.72 -8.93
CA THR A 331 1.76 10.48 -10.37
C THR A 331 2.75 11.37 -11.12
N ASP A 332 2.82 12.65 -10.78
CA ASP A 332 3.82 13.58 -11.33
C ASP A 332 5.25 13.14 -11.01
N ASN A 333 5.51 12.63 -9.80
CA ASN A 333 6.82 12.10 -9.46
C ASN A 333 7.23 10.93 -10.36
N TYR A 334 6.30 10.03 -10.73
CA TYR A 334 6.58 8.96 -11.69
C TYR A 334 6.85 9.51 -13.11
N LEU A 335 6.07 10.48 -13.56
CA LEU A 335 6.25 11.09 -14.90
C LEU A 335 7.59 11.83 -15.01
N ASN A 336 8.01 12.50 -13.93
CA ASN A 336 9.26 13.24 -13.84
C ASN A 336 10.52 12.36 -13.69
N LEU A 337 10.38 11.04 -13.54
CA LEU A 337 11.54 10.14 -13.57
C LEU A 337 12.26 10.14 -14.93
N TYR A 338 11.57 10.62 -15.95
CA TYR A 338 12.07 10.71 -17.32
C TYR A 338 11.68 12.07 -17.93
N PRO A 339 12.48 13.08 -17.69
CA PRO A 339 12.28 14.42 -18.27
C PRO A 339 12.31 14.43 -19.79
#